data_21fde6d592f8c8868d3c8fc88a0e4873
#
_entry.id   21fde6d592f8c8868d3c8fc88a0e4873
#
_cell.length_a   1.000
_cell.length_b   1.000
_cell.length_c   1.000
_cell.angle_alpha   90.00
_cell.angle_beta   90.00
_cell.angle_gamma   90.00
#
_symmetry.space_group_name_H-M   'P 1'
#
loop_
_entity.id
_entity.type
_entity.pdbx_description
1 polymer ?
#
loop_
_entity_poly.entity_id
_entity_poly.type
_entity_poly.pdbx_seq_one_letter_code
_entity_poly.pdbx_strand_id
1 'polypeptide(L)'
;MTTAIAPRDRYAPVAPAAPFAPPERPRRRTVHPLTPGAREPAPPRPEGSLSAEAVPAADTPRPIALIRILLPLVMVAAMIGMVLLMVRMAGTVHPMMLILPVMLAMGMMGMFAPPQNRDPDETRRTYLRHLNELRRTALDNAAAQRAHEEHRHPAPGDLWALVPTDRLWERGAEDADALHVRLGTGPAPLCTPLEVGEQGAPEDLDPVCAVALRHTVRSVGTVPDLPVVLNLAAFGHLSVAGPGAGDQVRAMIAQLVFHHGPEAVGVEVRGDTTGWAWVKWLPHARAPHAAAYRVLVVDGVTTTGTEDFLDDDSLTCVIEVGTGAPTALRTRARDEGLALTAADRLIAHTDNGREDLGVPDAMSPRAAATLARATASCRRPGHGRGAVANDLPALLGLDGPDGLGGAHPPELWRTPPAERLTVPVGVTRGAGGPAVPVTLDLRESAEGGMGPHGLCIGATGSGKFQSREVLHCCGAVVFFLTVLDPAKLIGYDRPMLILGSVFMRPLTSR
;
A
#
# COMPACT_ATOMS: atom_id res chain seq x y z
N MET A 1 -45.34 1.29 70.33
CA MET A 1 -45.13 0.22 69.38
C MET A 1 -43.65 0.40 68.88
N THR A 2 -42.78 -0.37 69.51
CA THR A 2 -41.31 -0.29 69.24
C THR A 2 -40.98 -1.48 68.36
N THR A 3 -40.66 -1.20 67.08
CA THR A 3 -40.31 -2.24 66.09
C THR A 3 -38.86 -2.63 66.33
N ALA A 4 -38.60 -3.84 66.79
CA ALA A 4 -37.32 -4.43 67.00
C ALA A 4 -36.66 -4.71 65.57
N ILE A 5 -35.55 -4.13 65.31
CA ILE A 5 -34.69 -4.40 64.09
C ILE A 5 -33.89 -5.66 64.41
N ALA A 6 -34.12 -6.74 63.65
CA ALA A 6 -33.35 -7.97 63.77
C ALA A 6 -31.91 -7.73 63.35
N PRO A 7 -30.91 -8.32 64.00
CA PRO A 7 -29.50 -8.19 63.59
C PRO A 7 -29.28 -8.89 62.25
N ARG A 8 -28.80 -8.15 61.28
CA ARG A 8 -28.32 -8.71 60.00
C ARG A 8 -27.10 -9.59 60.27
N ASP A 9 -27.18 -10.85 59.95
CA ASP A 9 -26.07 -11.79 59.92
C ASP A 9 -24.95 -11.23 58.99
N ARG A 10 -23.87 -10.77 59.61
CA ARG A 10 -22.72 -10.18 58.90
C ARG A 10 -21.69 -11.20 58.43
N TYR A 11 -21.94 -12.48 58.60
CA TYR A 11 -21.03 -13.55 58.20
C TYR A 11 -21.78 -14.64 57.45
N ALA A 12 -22.14 -14.36 56.20
CA ALA A 12 -22.39 -15.47 55.29
C ALA A 12 -21.05 -16.23 55.10
N PRO A 13 -21.00 -17.56 55.23
CA PRO A 13 -19.75 -18.31 54.99
C PRO A 13 -19.33 -18.04 53.54
N VAL A 14 -18.15 -17.46 53.39
CA VAL A 14 -17.50 -17.30 52.07
C VAL A 14 -17.28 -18.70 51.54
N ALA A 15 -17.94 -19.06 50.46
CA ALA A 15 -17.72 -20.32 49.77
C ALA A 15 -16.21 -20.48 49.53
N PRO A 16 -15.63 -21.66 49.81
CA PRO A 16 -14.21 -21.86 49.57
C PRO A 16 -13.88 -21.48 48.10
N ALA A 17 -12.93 -20.57 47.92
CA ALA A 17 -12.48 -20.16 46.60
C ALA A 17 -12.18 -21.42 45.80
N ALA A 18 -12.76 -21.53 44.61
CA ALA A 18 -12.45 -22.63 43.70
C ALA A 18 -10.90 -22.77 43.60
N PRO A 19 -10.37 -24.00 43.64
CA PRO A 19 -8.92 -24.20 43.55
C PRO A 19 -8.39 -23.42 42.36
N PHE A 20 -7.39 -22.61 42.61
CA PHE A 20 -6.75 -21.76 41.59
C PHE A 20 -6.36 -22.66 40.43
N ALA A 21 -7.13 -22.63 39.33
CA ALA A 21 -6.74 -23.30 38.12
C ALA A 21 -5.43 -22.63 37.66
N PRO A 22 -4.34 -23.38 37.54
CA PRO A 22 -3.10 -22.78 37.04
C PRO A 22 -3.41 -22.11 35.71
N PRO A 23 -2.91 -20.87 35.50
CA PRO A 23 -3.16 -20.18 34.26
C PRO A 23 -2.83 -21.11 33.09
N GLU A 24 -3.77 -21.26 32.16
CA GLU A 24 -3.52 -22.05 30.96
C GLU A 24 -2.17 -21.63 30.44
N ARG A 25 -1.24 -22.59 30.31
CA ARG A 25 0.09 -22.30 29.75
C ARG A 25 -0.12 -21.53 28.47
N PRO A 26 0.53 -20.36 28.30
CA PRO A 26 0.34 -19.57 27.11
C PRO A 26 0.53 -20.50 25.92
N ARG A 27 -0.52 -20.64 25.10
CA ARG A 27 -0.48 -21.50 23.91
C ARG A 27 0.80 -21.14 23.18
N ARG A 28 1.69 -22.12 22.97
CA ARG A 28 2.92 -21.93 22.20
C ARG A 28 2.55 -21.17 20.95
N ARG A 29 3.19 -20.04 20.73
CA ARG A 29 2.96 -19.20 19.56
C ARG A 29 3.39 -20.05 18.37
N THR A 30 2.41 -20.57 17.63
CA THR A 30 2.69 -21.38 16.45
C THR A 30 3.39 -20.48 15.45
N VAL A 31 4.59 -20.83 15.06
CA VAL A 31 5.29 -20.17 13.95
C VAL A 31 4.61 -20.66 12.68
N HIS A 32 4.10 -19.75 11.88
CA HIS A 32 3.54 -20.08 10.59
C HIS A 32 4.63 -19.90 9.53
N PRO A 33 5.19 -21.01 9.01
CA PRO A 33 6.12 -20.93 7.89
C PRO A 33 5.33 -20.48 6.65
N LEU A 34 5.73 -19.36 6.07
CA LEU A 34 5.20 -18.88 4.80
C LEU A 34 6.10 -19.40 3.70
N THR A 35 5.62 -20.40 2.97
CA THR A 35 6.26 -20.81 1.72
C THR A 35 5.90 -19.76 0.66
N PRO A 36 6.87 -19.14 -0.04
CA PRO A 36 6.56 -18.26 -1.14
C PRO A 36 5.75 -19.01 -2.18
N GLY A 37 4.48 -18.69 -2.30
CA GLY A 37 3.62 -19.14 -3.40
C GLY A 37 3.91 -18.32 -4.66
N ALA A 38 3.43 -18.79 -5.82
CA ALA A 38 3.36 -17.95 -6.99
C ALA A 38 2.40 -16.78 -6.69
N ARG A 39 2.85 -15.55 -6.96
CA ARG A 39 2.04 -14.37 -6.78
C ARG A 39 0.74 -14.49 -7.58
N GLU A 40 -0.39 -14.23 -6.94
CA GLU A 40 -1.67 -14.19 -7.62
C GLU A 40 -1.68 -13.08 -8.66
N PRO A 41 -1.99 -13.37 -9.94
CA PRO A 41 -2.03 -12.34 -10.97
C PRO A 41 -3.15 -11.34 -10.69
N ALA A 42 -2.85 -10.05 -10.82
CA ALA A 42 -3.86 -9.02 -10.73
C ALA A 42 -4.90 -9.17 -11.87
N PRO A 43 -6.16 -8.74 -11.68
CA PRO A 43 -7.13 -8.65 -12.75
C PRO A 43 -6.54 -7.95 -13.98
N PRO A 44 -6.91 -8.35 -15.21
CA PRO A 44 -6.32 -7.76 -16.40
C PRO A 44 -6.63 -6.26 -16.49
N ARG A 45 -5.60 -5.46 -16.79
CA ARG A 45 -5.73 -4.04 -17.05
C ARG A 45 -5.91 -3.85 -18.55
N PRO A 46 -6.93 -3.11 -19.01
CA PRO A 46 -7.09 -2.78 -20.43
C PRO A 46 -5.89 -1.99 -20.96
N GLU A 47 -5.46 -2.33 -22.16
CA GLU A 47 -4.33 -1.71 -22.84
C GLU A 47 -4.78 -1.05 -24.16
N GLY A 48 -3.93 -0.18 -24.73
CA GLY A 48 -4.19 0.51 -25.98
C GLY A 48 -4.87 1.85 -25.79
N SER A 49 -5.54 2.34 -26.84
CA SER A 49 -6.27 3.62 -26.84
C SER A 49 -7.68 3.43 -27.41
N LEU A 50 -8.57 4.33 -27.04
CA LEU A 50 -9.93 4.38 -27.58
C LEU A 50 -9.98 5.47 -28.66
N SER A 51 -10.28 5.10 -29.90
CA SER A 51 -10.38 6.04 -31.00
C SER A 51 -11.79 6.61 -31.12
N ALA A 52 -11.91 7.92 -31.05
CA ALA A 52 -13.14 8.64 -31.37
C ALA A 52 -13.13 9.05 -32.83
N GLU A 53 -14.22 8.75 -33.56
CA GLU A 53 -14.39 9.19 -34.94
C GLU A 53 -14.36 10.73 -35.03
N ALA A 54 -13.92 11.22 -36.19
CA ALA A 54 -13.93 12.65 -36.48
C ALA A 54 -15.34 13.22 -36.42
N VAL A 55 -15.45 14.45 -35.93
CA VAL A 55 -16.75 15.18 -35.89
C VAL A 55 -17.27 15.36 -37.31
N PRO A 56 -18.53 14.99 -37.60
CA PRO A 56 -19.12 15.22 -38.90
C PRO A 56 -19.12 16.71 -39.26
N ALA A 57 -18.98 16.97 -40.57
CA ALA A 57 -19.03 18.32 -41.06
C ALA A 57 -20.43 18.95 -40.89
N ALA A 58 -20.47 20.24 -40.60
CA ALA A 58 -21.72 20.99 -40.55
C ALA A 58 -22.38 20.99 -41.94
N ASP A 59 -23.69 20.79 -41.94
CA ASP A 59 -24.45 20.90 -43.19
C ASP A 59 -24.59 22.40 -43.54
N THR A 60 -23.62 22.92 -44.26
CA THR A 60 -23.70 24.28 -44.79
C THR A 60 -24.66 24.30 -45.99
N PRO A 61 -25.74 25.08 -45.95
CA PRO A 61 -26.62 25.20 -47.07
C PRO A 61 -25.81 25.73 -48.28
N ARG A 62 -25.49 24.84 -49.22
CA ARG A 62 -24.82 25.27 -50.44
C ARG A 62 -25.78 26.17 -51.20
N PRO A 63 -25.34 27.40 -51.58
CA PRO A 63 -26.17 28.27 -52.37
C PRO A 63 -26.57 27.52 -53.65
N ILE A 64 -27.87 27.40 -53.88
CA ILE A 64 -28.36 26.74 -55.09
C ILE A 64 -27.76 27.50 -56.25
N ALA A 65 -26.84 26.86 -56.97
CA ALA A 65 -26.21 27.52 -58.14
C ALA A 65 -27.33 27.97 -59.07
N LEU A 66 -27.45 29.27 -59.33
CA LEU A 66 -28.46 29.88 -60.21
C LEU A 66 -28.60 29.11 -61.53
N ILE A 67 -27.52 28.54 -61.99
CA ILE A 67 -27.51 27.68 -63.19
C ILE A 67 -28.40 26.45 -63.06
N ARG A 68 -28.60 25.88 -61.87
CA ARG A 68 -29.49 24.72 -61.62
C ARG A 68 -30.98 25.09 -61.74
N ILE A 69 -31.36 26.35 -61.50
CA ILE A 69 -32.72 26.85 -61.70
C ILE A 69 -32.87 27.39 -63.10
N LEU A 70 -31.90 28.12 -63.64
CA LEU A 70 -31.95 28.73 -64.93
C LEU A 70 -31.86 27.74 -66.10
N LEU A 71 -31.05 26.69 -65.96
CA LEU A 71 -30.83 25.69 -67.01
C LEU A 71 -32.11 24.92 -67.35
N PRO A 72 -32.88 24.36 -66.39
CA PRO A 72 -34.14 23.69 -66.69
C PRO A 72 -35.18 24.69 -67.26
N LEU A 73 -35.20 25.92 -66.76
CA LEU A 73 -36.12 26.96 -67.26
C LEU A 73 -35.84 27.30 -68.73
N VAL A 74 -34.58 27.52 -69.12
CA VAL A 74 -34.13 27.75 -70.47
C VAL A 74 -34.44 26.55 -71.38
N MET A 75 -34.21 25.35 -70.86
CA MET A 75 -34.49 24.11 -71.62
C MET A 75 -36.03 23.92 -71.89
N VAL A 76 -36.85 24.18 -70.86
CA VAL A 76 -38.32 24.16 -71.04
C VAL A 76 -38.78 25.22 -72.05
N ALA A 77 -38.20 26.42 -71.97
CA ALA A 77 -38.52 27.48 -72.92
C ALA A 77 -38.09 27.14 -74.38
N ALA A 78 -36.88 26.54 -74.52
CA ALA A 78 -36.38 26.04 -75.83
C ALA A 78 -37.27 24.90 -76.38
N MET A 79 -37.74 23.99 -75.50
CA MET A 79 -38.64 22.92 -75.90
C MET A 79 -40.00 23.41 -76.35
N ILE A 80 -40.57 24.41 -75.62
CA ILE A 80 -41.83 25.10 -76.02
C ILE A 80 -41.63 25.81 -77.35
N GLY A 81 -40.53 26.53 -77.53
CA GLY A 81 -40.15 27.17 -78.78
C GLY A 81 -40.05 26.19 -79.96
N MET A 82 -39.39 25.03 -79.75
CA MET A 82 -39.28 23.98 -80.73
C MET A 82 -40.67 23.40 -81.12
N VAL A 83 -41.52 23.10 -80.16
CA VAL A 83 -42.87 22.60 -80.40
C VAL A 83 -43.68 23.65 -81.19
N LEU A 84 -43.63 24.94 -80.81
CA LEU A 84 -44.32 26.02 -81.52
C LEU A 84 -43.81 26.17 -82.98
N LEU A 85 -42.48 26.06 -83.19
CA LEU A 85 -41.94 26.13 -84.54
C LEU A 85 -42.37 24.94 -85.38
N MET A 86 -42.41 23.71 -84.83
CA MET A 86 -42.92 22.52 -85.52
C MET A 86 -44.36 22.65 -85.88
N VAL A 87 -45.22 23.16 -85.01
CA VAL A 87 -46.66 23.41 -85.30
C VAL A 87 -46.81 24.42 -86.42
N ARG A 88 -45.98 25.41 -86.45
CA ARG A 88 -46.03 26.47 -87.46
C ARG A 88 -45.53 25.99 -88.83
N MET A 89 -44.61 25.07 -88.95
CA MET A 89 -44.07 24.51 -90.16
C MET A 89 -44.89 23.37 -90.78
N ALA A 90 -45.50 22.50 -89.88
CA ALA A 90 -46.18 21.28 -90.31
C ALA A 90 -47.71 21.43 -90.44
N GLY A 91 -48.35 22.50 -90.02
CA GLY A 91 -49.76 22.80 -90.08
C GLY A 91 -50.69 21.87 -89.28
N THR A 92 -50.23 20.72 -88.89
CA THR A 92 -50.93 19.67 -88.04
C THR A 92 -49.97 19.06 -87.06
N VAL A 93 -50.36 18.85 -85.78
CA VAL A 93 -49.58 18.13 -84.76
C VAL A 93 -49.80 16.66 -84.83
N HIS A 94 -48.83 15.88 -85.35
CA HIS A 94 -48.94 14.49 -85.30
C HIS A 94 -48.49 13.97 -83.94
N PRO A 95 -49.27 13.04 -83.24
CA PRO A 95 -48.94 12.60 -81.87
C PRO A 95 -47.53 12.02 -81.73
N MET A 96 -47.01 11.42 -82.82
CA MET A 96 -45.67 10.84 -82.83
C MET A 96 -44.55 11.90 -82.72
N MET A 97 -44.77 13.17 -83.10
CA MET A 97 -43.76 14.24 -83.01
C MET A 97 -43.57 14.73 -81.57
N LEU A 98 -44.48 14.45 -80.67
CA LEU A 98 -44.38 14.84 -79.25
C LEU A 98 -43.60 13.80 -78.40
N ILE A 99 -43.38 12.60 -78.92
CA ILE A 99 -42.67 11.52 -78.19
C ILE A 99 -41.23 11.96 -77.88
N LEU A 100 -40.51 12.48 -78.83
CA LEU A 100 -39.10 12.87 -78.66
C LEU A 100 -38.88 13.97 -77.62
N PRO A 101 -39.62 15.13 -77.64
CA PRO A 101 -39.46 16.13 -76.60
C PRO A 101 -39.94 15.67 -75.22
N VAL A 102 -40.96 14.81 -75.16
CA VAL A 102 -41.42 14.24 -73.87
C VAL A 102 -40.37 13.27 -73.29
N MET A 103 -39.80 12.38 -74.12
CA MET A 103 -38.72 11.52 -73.71
C MET A 103 -37.46 12.28 -73.27
N LEU A 104 -37.12 13.35 -73.96
CA LEU A 104 -36.00 14.22 -73.61
C LEU A 104 -36.27 14.92 -72.27
N ALA A 105 -37.51 15.44 -72.07
CA ALA A 105 -37.91 16.08 -70.83
C ALA A 105 -37.86 15.08 -69.64
N MET A 106 -38.32 13.85 -69.84
CA MET A 106 -38.32 12.80 -68.81
C MET A 106 -36.91 12.33 -68.47
N GLY A 107 -36.04 12.18 -69.47
CA GLY A 107 -34.60 11.85 -69.25
C GLY A 107 -33.85 12.97 -68.47
N MET A 108 -34.17 14.22 -68.79
CA MET A 108 -33.58 15.34 -68.09
C MET A 108 -34.13 15.52 -66.68
N MET A 109 -35.36 15.15 -66.40
CA MET A 109 -35.94 15.23 -65.04
C MET A 109 -35.21 14.34 -64.04
N GLY A 110 -34.67 13.17 -64.48
CA GLY A 110 -33.79 12.30 -63.69
C GLY A 110 -32.42 12.93 -63.37
N MET A 111 -31.89 13.77 -64.29
CA MET A 111 -30.59 14.45 -64.11
C MET A 111 -30.65 15.63 -63.16
N PHE A 112 -31.82 16.19 -62.90
CA PHE A 112 -32.07 17.28 -61.98
C PHE A 112 -32.66 16.80 -60.63
N ALA A 113 -32.73 15.51 -60.38
CA ALA A 113 -33.13 15.01 -59.07
C ALA A 113 -32.25 15.63 -58.00
N PRO A 114 -32.83 16.21 -56.97
CA PRO A 114 -32.06 16.80 -55.88
C PRO A 114 -31.12 15.72 -55.31
N PRO A 115 -29.82 16.01 -55.07
CA PRO A 115 -29.01 15.06 -54.38
C PRO A 115 -29.76 14.68 -53.10
N GLN A 116 -29.83 13.37 -52.81
CA GLN A 116 -30.39 12.88 -51.54
C GLN A 116 -29.62 13.56 -50.44
N ASN A 117 -30.17 14.62 -49.85
CA ASN A 117 -29.62 15.23 -48.68
C ASN A 117 -29.66 14.13 -47.58
N ARG A 118 -28.49 13.70 -47.11
CA ARG A 118 -28.46 12.92 -45.89
C ARG A 118 -29.12 13.79 -44.81
N ASP A 119 -30.08 13.17 -44.12
CA ASP A 119 -30.72 13.86 -43.00
C ASP A 119 -29.66 14.25 -41.96
N PRO A 120 -29.40 15.55 -41.72
CA PRO A 120 -28.40 15.99 -40.74
C PRO A 120 -28.69 15.43 -39.36
N ASP A 121 -29.94 15.24 -39.01
CA ASP A 121 -30.36 14.67 -37.74
C ASP A 121 -30.01 13.19 -37.62
N GLU A 122 -30.09 12.45 -38.72
CA GLU A 122 -29.63 11.04 -38.72
C GLU A 122 -28.11 10.94 -38.55
N THR A 123 -27.34 11.81 -39.18
CA THR A 123 -25.88 11.86 -39.01
C THR A 123 -25.52 12.20 -37.55
N ARG A 124 -26.18 13.16 -36.93
CA ARG A 124 -26.00 13.53 -35.52
C ARG A 124 -26.36 12.37 -34.60
N ARG A 125 -27.51 11.71 -34.82
CA ARG A 125 -27.96 10.58 -34.01
C ARG A 125 -26.97 9.42 -34.10
N THR A 126 -26.41 9.15 -35.25
CA THR A 126 -25.43 8.09 -35.46
C THR A 126 -24.15 8.42 -34.71
N TYR A 127 -23.64 9.65 -34.84
CA TYR A 127 -22.45 10.09 -34.11
C TYR A 127 -22.65 10.08 -32.59
N LEU A 128 -23.78 10.54 -32.07
CA LEU A 128 -24.08 10.49 -30.65
C LEU A 128 -24.23 9.06 -30.12
N ARG A 129 -24.73 8.12 -30.93
CA ARG A 129 -24.73 6.68 -30.58
C ARG A 129 -23.31 6.16 -30.47
N HIS A 130 -22.43 6.49 -31.40
CA HIS A 130 -21.02 6.15 -31.34
C HIS A 130 -20.34 6.71 -30.06
N LEU A 131 -20.56 7.98 -29.74
CA LEU A 131 -20.01 8.58 -28.50
C LEU A 131 -20.55 7.90 -27.23
N ASN A 132 -21.82 7.47 -27.22
CA ASN A 132 -22.38 6.76 -26.09
C ASN A 132 -21.76 5.36 -25.92
N GLU A 133 -21.48 4.66 -27.01
CA GLU A 133 -20.80 3.37 -27.00
C GLU A 133 -19.36 3.52 -26.53
N LEU A 134 -18.64 4.50 -27.07
CA LEU A 134 -17.30 4.86 -26.63
C LEU A 134 -17.24 5.16 -25.14
N ARG A 135 -18.21 5.93 -24.65
CA ARG A 135 -18.33 6.22 -23.22
C ARG A 135 -18.55 4.98 -22.36
N ARG A 136 -19.38 4.03 -22.81
CA ARG A 136 -19.58 2.75 -22.09
C ARG A 136 -18.27 1.96 -22.02
N THR A 137 -17.60 1.80 -23.14
CA THR A 137 -16.29 1.10 -23.18
C THR A 137 -15.28 1.77 -22.27
N ALA A 138 -15.21 3.11 -22.25
CA ALA A 138 -14.32 3.85 -21.37
C ALA A 138 -14.66 3.62 -19.88
N LEU A 139 -15.93 3.56 -19.52
CA LEU A 139 -16.37 3.29 -18.15
C LEU A 139 -16.08 1.85 -17.73
N ASP A 140 -16.25 0.86 -18.64
CA ASP A 140 -15.90 -0.52 -18.41
C ASP A 140 -14.38 -0.68 -18.20
N ASN A 141 -13.59 0.01 -19.04
CA ASN A 141 -12.14 0.06 -18.88
C ASN A 141 -11.71 0.73 -17.57
N ALA A 142 -12.39 1.80 -17.15
CA ALA A 142 -12.15 2.46 -15.87
C ALA A 142 -12.46 1.53 -14.68
N ALA A 143 -13.52 0.73 -14.76
CA ALA A 143 -13.85 -0.26 -13.74
C ALA A 143 -12.80 -1.38 -13.68
N ALA A 144 -12.33 -1.87 -14.83
CA ALA A 144 -11.27 -2.88 -14.91
C ALA A 144 -9.91 -2.32 -14.39
N GLN A 145 -9.58 -1.07 -14.75
CA GLN A 145 -8.41 -0.38 -14.21
C GLN A 145 -8.48 -0.27 -12.69
N ARG A 146 -9.63 0.10 -12.14
CA ARG A 146 -9.83 0.19 -10.69
C ARG A 146 -9.61 -1.17 -10.02
N ALA A 147 -10.23 -2.23 -10.54
CA ALA A 147 -10.06 -3.58 -10.00
C ALA A 147 -8.58 -4.03 -10.01
N HIS A 148 -7.84 -3.69 -11.06
CA HIS A 148 -6.41 -3.96 -11.16
C HIS A 148 -5.60 -3.21 -10.09
N GLU A 149 -5.82 -1.90 -9.98
CA GLU A 149 -5.03 -1.06 -9.05
C GLU A 149 -5.38 -1.35 -7.59
N GLU A 150 -6.65 -1.57 -7.24
CA GLU A 150 -7.07 -1.96 -5.90
C GLU A 150 -6.55 -3.34 -5.50
N HIS A 151 -6.47 -4.28 -6.44
CA HIS A 151 -5.85 -5.58 -6.20
C HIS A 151 -4.36 -5.39 -5.88
N ARG A 152 -3.63 -4.61 -6.66
CA ARG A 152 -2.20 -4.36 -6.44
C ARG A 152 -1.91 -3.55 -5.19
N HIS A 153 -2.78 -2.61 -4.87
CA HIS A 153 -2.63 -1.65 -3.77
C HIS A 153 -3.90 -1.60 -2.90
N PRO A 154 -4.19 -2.68 -2.14
CA PRO A 154 -5.38 -2.74 -1.28
C PRO A 154 -5.36 -1.62 -0.25
N ALA A 155 -6.56 -1.26 0.24
CA ALA A 155 -6.66 -0.24 1.28
C ALA A 155 -5.95 -0.69 2.57
N PRO A 156 -5.26 0.23 3.28
CA PRO A 156 -4.53 -0.13 4.50
C PRO A 156 -5.41 -0.78 5.58
N GLY A 157 -6.70 -0.42 5.61
CA GLY A 157 -7.68 -0.99 6.54
C GLY A 157 -7.96 -2.48 6.31
N ASP A 158 -7.75 -2.99 5.10
CA ASP A 158 -8.09 -4.36 4.71
C ASP A 158 -6.89 -5.33 4.84
N LEU A 159 -5.68 -4.81 5.00
CA LEU A 159 -4.44 -5.61 5.01
C LEU A 159 -4.44 -6.71 6.07
N TRP A 160 -5.02 -6.47 7.24
CA TRP A 160 -5.07 -7.47 8.32
C TRP A 160 -5.87 -8.72 7.92
N ALA A 161 -6.90 -8.56 7.08
CA ALA A 161 -7.73 -9.66 6.59
C ALA A 161 -6.99 -10.49 5.51
N LEU A 162 -6.02 -9.89 4.84
CA LEU A 162 -5.21 -10.53 3.81
C LEU A 162 -3.97 -11.27 4.38
N VAL A 163 -3.63 -11.07 5.66
CA VAL A 163 -2.49 -11.75 6.30
C VAL A 163 -2.52 -13.29 6.17
N PRO A 164 -3.68 -13.98 6.29
CA PRO A 164 -3.71 -15.45 6.15
C PRO A 164 -3.70 -15.93 4.69
N THR A 165 -3.55 -15.05 3.71
CA THR A 165 -3.50 -15.40 2.28
C THR A 165 -2.06 -15.45 1.77
N ASP A 166 -1.87 -15.99 0.56
CA ASP A 166 -0.57 -16.05 -0.12
C ASP A 166 -0.06 -14.66 -0.56
N ARG A 167 -0.86 -13.64 -0.36
CA ARG A 167 -0.50 -12.25 -0.66
C ARG A 167 0.44 -11.62 0.36
N LEU A 168 0.52 -12.20 1.58
CA LEU A 168 1.46 -11.72 2.59
C LEU A 168 2.89 -11.96 2.10
N TRP A 169 3.69 -10.86 2.03
CA TRP A 169 5.08 -10.88 1.57
C TRP A 169 5.23 -11.35 0.11
N GLU A 170 4.24 -11.02 -0.73
CA GLU A 170 4.22 -11.41 -2.15
C GLU A 170 5.28 -10.69 -3.01
N ARG A 171 5.88 -9.58 -2.49
CA ARG A 171 6.87 -8.78 -3.23
C ARG A 171 8.28 -9.04 -2.69
N GLY A 172 9.19 -9.34 -3.61
CA GLY A 172 10.63 -9.44 -3.35
C GLY A 172 11.33 -8.09 -3.49
N ALA A 173 12.62 -8.04 -3.13
CA ALA A 173 13.42 -6.83 -3.30
C ALA A 173 13.72 -6.50 -4.78
N GLU A 174 13.75 -7.52 -5.64
CA GLU A 174 14.07 -7.38 -7.08
C GLU A 174 12.82 -7.12 -7.95
N ASP A 175 11.63 -7.12 -7.36
CA ASP A 175 10.40 -6.93 -8.11
C ASP A 175 10.25 -5.48 -8.58
N ALA A 176 9.67 -5.26 -9.76
CA ALA A 176 9.46 -3.93 -10.33
C ALA A 176 8.58 -3.01 -9.47
N ASP A 177 7.76 -3.58 -8.60
CA ASP A 177 6.92 -2.88 -7.64
C ASP A 177 7.45 -2.96 -6.19
N ALA A 178 8.75 -3.26 -6.04
CA ALA A 178 9.42 -3.13 -4.76
C ALA A 178 9.32 -1.70 -4.23
N LEU A 179 9.06 -1.56 -2.92
CA LEU A 179 8.88 -0.29 -2.21
C LEU A 179 7.75 0.61 -2.72
N HIS A 180 6.84 0.08 -3.56
CA HIS A 180 5.62 0.80 -3.90
C HIS A 180 4.67 0.84 -2.70
N VAL A 181 4.27 2.05 -2.32
CA VAL A 181 3.29 2.31 -1.25
C VAL A 181 2.15 3.16 -1.76
N ARG A 182 0.95 2.84 -1.34
CA ARG A 182 -0.22 3.66 -1.60
C ARG A 182 -0.27 4.79 -0.57
N LEU A 183 -0.42 6.00 -1.07
CA LEU A 183 -0.56 7.21 -0.26
C LEU A 183 -2.01 7.55 0.05
N GLY A 184 -2.93 7.14 -0.81
CA GLY A 184 -4.33 7.49 -0.69
C GLY A 184 -5.10 7.17 -1.96
N THR A 185 -6.20 7.88 -2.17
CA THR A 185 -7.02 7.79 -3.37
C THR A 185 -7.14 9.14 -4.06
N GLY A 186 -7.01 9.15 -5.36
CA GLY A 186 -7.07 10.38 -6.15
C GLY A 186 -7.47 10.14 -7.61
N PRO A 187 -7.64 11.22 -8.38
CA PRO A 187 -7.91 11.10 -9.80
C PRO A 187 -6.67 10.68 -10.57
N ALA A 188 -6.84 9.73 -11.48
CA ALA A 188 -5.78 9.32 -12.39
C ALA A 188 -6.30 9.24 -13.84
N PRO A 189 -5.46 9.39 -14.86
CA PRO A 189 -5.87 9.25 -16.24
C PRO A 189 -6.39 7.84 -16.52
N LEU A 190 -7.36 7.74 -17.42
CA LEU A 190 -7.85 6.45 -17.92
C LEU A 190 -6.69 5.71 -18.60
N CYS A 191 -6.52 4.40 -18.29
CA CYS A 191 -5.44 3.58 -18.84
C CYS A 191 -5.53 3.41 -20.37
N THR A 192 -6.71 3.60 -20.95
CA THR A 192 -6.94 3.62 -22.40
C THR A 192 -7.33 5.04 -22.81
N PRO A 193 -6.35 5.92 -23.09
CA PRO A 193 -6.63 7.32 -23.41
C PRO A 193 -7.52 7.43 -24.64
N LEU A 194 -8.39 8.46 -24.64
CA LEU A 194 -9.20 8.78 -25.81
C LEU A 194 -8.36 9.56 -26.82
N GLU A 195 -8.13 8.94 -27.98
CA GLU A 195 -7.54 9.59 -29.13
C GLU A 195 -8.63 10.11 -30.05
N VAL A 196 -8.54 11.38 -30.37
CA VAL A 196 -9.48 12.02 -31.29
C VAL A 196 -8.80 12.09 -32.66
N GLY A 197 -9.42 11.48 -33.67
CA GLY A 197 -8.92 11.52 -35.03
C GLY A 197 -8.76 12.95 -35.57
N GLU A 198 -8.11 13.09 -36.72
CA GLU A 198 -7.91 14.40 -37.37
C GLU A 198 -9.28 15.09 -37.58
N GLN A 199 -9.39 16.31 -37.06
CA GLN A 199 -10.60 17.12 -37.18
C GLN A 199 -10.44 18.09 -38.36
N GLY A 200 -11.55 18.34 -39.04
CA GLY A 200 -11.64 19.46 -40.01
C GLY A 200 -11.47 20.82 -39.35
N ALA A 201 -11.53 21.87 -40.16
CA ALA A 201 -11.50 23.23 -39.63
C ALA A 201 -12.67 23.45 -38.65
N PRO A 202 -12.46 24.11 -37.51
CA PRO A 202 -13.49 24.30 -36.48
C PRO A 202 -14.81 24.88 -36.99
N GLU A 203 -14.79 25.72 -37.98
CA GLU A 203 -15.94 26.34 -38.65
C GLU A 203 -16.75 25.37 -39.47
N ASP A 204 -16.15 24.26 -39.95
CA ASP A 204 -16.79 23.26 -40.79
C ASP A 204 -17.38 22.11 -39.98
N LEU A 205 -17.16 22.06 -38.66
CA LEU A 205 -17.62 20.98 -37.81
C LEU A 205 -19.06 21.22 -37.31
N ASP A 206 -19.87 20.15 -37.22
CA ASP A 206 -21.17 20.22 -36.56
C ASP A 206 -21.02 20.63 -35.09
N PRO A 207 -21.57 21.79 -34.65
CA PRO A 207 -21.32 22.31 -33.33
C PRO A 207 -21.89 21.43 -32.21
N VAL A 208 -22.99 20.71 -32.45
CA VAL A 208 -23.60 19.81 -31.44
C VAL A 208 -22.71 18.60 -31.22
N CYS A 209 -22.23 18.00 -32.29
CA CYS A 209 -21.32 16.86 -32.24
C CYS A 209 -19.97 17.26 -31.63
N ALA A 210 -19.41 18.39 -31.97
CA ALA A 210 -18.18 18.93 -31.42
C ALA A 210 -18.24 19.19 -29.91
N VAL A 211 -19.34 19.73 -29.42
CA VAL A 211 -19.58 19.91 -27.97
C VAL A 211 -19.75 18.59 -27.27
N ALA A 212 -20.50 17.63 -27.85
CA ALA A 212 -20.71 16.31 -27.29
C ALA A 212 -19.40 15.53 -27.18
N LEU A 213 -18.52 15.57 -28.19
CA LEU A 213 -17.20 14.97 -28.15
C LEU A 213 -16.37 15.55 -27.00
N ARG A 214 -16.24 16.87 -26.93
CA ARG A 214 -15.47 17.54 -25.86
C ARG A 214 -15.98 17.17 -24.46
N HIS A 215 -17.29 17.10 -24.30
CA HIS A 215 -17.91 16.69 -23.04
C HIS A 215 -17.58 15.23 -22.73
N THR A 216 -17.67 14.33 -23.71
CA THR A 216 -17.34 12.90 -23.54
C THR A 216 -15.88 12.74 -23.13
N VAL A 217 -14.93 13.34 -23.88
CA VAL A 217 -13.49 13.27 -23.56
C VAL A 217 -13.21 13.73 -22.13
N ARG A 218 -13.78 14.85 -21.71
CA ARG A 218 -13.60 15.36 -20.34
C ARG A 218 -14.21 14.46 -19.27
N SER A 219 -15.37 13.84 -19.54
CA SER A 219 -16.11 13.05 -18.55
C SER A 219 -15.49 11.68 -18.29
N VAL A 220 -14.75 11.10 -19.25
CA VAL A 220 -14.18 9.75 -19.13
C VAL A 220 -12.66 9.75 -19.14
N GLY A 221 -12.01 10.86 -19.44
CA GLY A 221 -10.54 10.95 -19.50
C GLY A 221 -9.85 10.78 -18.16
N THR A 222 -10.57 10.92 -17.06
CA THR A 222 -10.05 10.79 -15.69
C THR A 222 -10.93 9.85 -14.88
N VAL A 223 -10.30 8.88 -14.23
CA VAL A 223 -10.95 7.94 -13.31
C VAL A 223 -10.75 8.45 -11.89
N PRO A 224 -11.82 8.74 -11.14
CA PRO A 224 -11.72 9.21 -9.76
C PRO A 224 -11.34 8.05 -8.82
N ASP A 225 -10.83 8.41 -7.64
CA ASP A 225 -10.64 7.50 -6.50
C ASP A 225 -9.79 6.25 -6.80
N LEU A 226 -8.79 6.39 -7.66
CA LEU A 226 -7.77 5.35 -7.85
C LEU A 226 -6.67 5.45 -6.79
N PRO A 227 -6.00 4.32 -6.45
CA PRO A 227 -4.83 4.34 -5.59
C PRO A 227 -3.75 5.29 -6.13
N VAL A 228 -3.30 6.23 -5.30
CA VAL A 228 -2.13 7.07 -5.56
C VAL A 228 -0.93 6.36 -4.98
N VAL A 229 0.00 5.94 -5.83
CA VAL A 229 1.13 5.09 -5.46
C VAL A 229 2.44 5.85 -5.59
N LEU A 230 3.29 5.70 -4.59
CA LEU A 230 4.65 6.26 -4.55
C LEU A 230 5.67 5.12 -4.49
N ASN A 231 6.74 5.22 -5.26
CA ASN A 231 7.91 4.37 -5.08
C ASN A 231 8.89 5.04 -4.10
N LEU A 232 9.06 4.48 -2.91
CA LEU A 232 9.97 5.03 -1.90
C LEU A 232 11.44 4.93 -2.28
N ALA A 233 11.82 4.03 -3.18
CA ALA A 233 13.20 3.95 -3.67
C ALA A 233 13.62 5.18 -4.47
N ALA A 234 12.66 5.94 -5.02
CA ALA A 234 12.92 7.16 -5.77
C ALA A 234 13.24 8.37 -4.87
N PHE A 235 13.00 8.27 -3.57
CA PHE A 235 13.11 9.40 -2.65
C PHE A 235 13.89 9.00 -1.40
N GLY A 236 15.14 9.43 -1.29
CA GLY A 236 15.95 9.22 -0.08
C GLY A 236 15.36 9.89 1.15
N HIS A 237 14.65 11.00 0.96
CA HIS A 237 14.05 11.78 2.04
C HIS A 237 12.59 12.10 1.72
N LEU A 238 11.70 11.76 2.66
CA LEU A 238 10.28 12.05 2.60
C LEU A 238 9.84 12.78 3.87
N SER A 239 9.17 13.91 3.75
CA SER A 239 8.57 14.61 4.89
C SER A 239 7.06 14.63 4.74
N VAL A 240 6.35 14.11 5.74
CA VAL A 240 4.88 14.14 5.80
C VAL A 240 4.48 15.01 6.97
N ALA A 241 3.77 16.11 6.70
CA ALA A 241 3.35 17.06 7.71
C ALA A 241 1.83 17.19 7.78
N GLY A 242 1.35 17.78 8.86
CA GLY A 242 -0.08 18.05 9.07
C GLY A 242 -0.73 17.14 10.10
N PRO A 243 -2.02 17.36 10.40
CA PRO A 243 -2.73 16.61 11.45
C PRO A 243 -2.88 15.12 11.17
N GLY A 244 -2.89 14.71 9.90
CA GLY A 244 -2.96 13.32 9.47
C GLY A 244 -1.60 12.64 9.24
N ALA A 245 -0.47 13.34 9.45
CA ALA A 245 0.85 12.84 9.09
C ALA A 245 1.19 11.49 9.73
N GLY A 246 0.95 11.32 11.02
CA GLY A 246 1.23 10.07 11.72
C GLY A 246 0.37 8.91 11.21
N ASP A 247 -0.91 9.15 10.94
CA ASP A 247 -1.82 8.13 10.41
C ASP A 247 -1.46 7.73 8.97
N GLN A 248 -1.06 8.71 8.17
CA GLN A 248 -0.57 8.52 6.80
C GLN A 248 0.70 7.66 6.76
N VAL A 249 1.72 8.01 7.56
CA VAL A 249 2.98 7.26 7.57
C VAL A 249 2.77 5.86 8.15
N ARG A 250 1.89 5.68 9.16
CA ARG A 250 1.51 4.33 9.62
C ARG A 250 0.86 3.49 8.53
N ALA A 251 0.00 4.09 7.69
CA ALA A 251 -0.61 3.41 6.54
C ALA A 251 0.46 2.98 5.51
N MET A 252 1.45 3.82 5.24
CA MET A 252 2.57 3.50 4.34
C MET A 252 3.41 2.34 4.88
N ILE A 253 3.83 2.42 6.15
CA ILE A 253 4.64 1.34 6.78
C ILE A 253 3.85 0.04 6.85
N ALA A 254 2.55 0.09 7.13
CA ALA A 254 1.70 -1.10 7.14
C ALA A 254 1.69 -1.83 5.79
N GLN A 255 1.65 -1.09 4.70
CA GLN A 255 1.71 -1.66 3.35
C GLN A 255 3.08 -2.25 3.04
N LEU A 256 4.16 -1.54 3.38
CA LEU A 256 5.52 -2.06 3.21
C LEU A 256 5.68 -3.41 3.89
N VAL A 257 5.32 -3.51 5.17
CA VAL A 257 5.50 -4.73 5.97
C VAL A 257 4.50 -5.84 5.63
N PHE A 258 3.41 -5.50 4.94
CA PHE A 258 2.48 -6.48 4.41
C PHE A 258 3.00 -7.09 3.10
N HIS A 259 3.43 -6.25 2.16
CA HIS A 259 3.84 -6.73 0.84
C HIS A 259 5.25 -7.33 0.82
N HIS A 260 6.14 -6.90 1.69
CA HIS A 260 7.54 -7.33 1.72
C HIS A 260 7.85 -8.15 2.97
N GLY A 261 8.70 -9.16 2.84
CA GLY A 261 9.23 -9.89 3.97
C GLY A 261 10.33 -9.11 4.72
N PRO A 262 10.68 -9.54 5.95
CA PRO A 262 11.71 -8.87 6.75
C PRO A 262 13.12 -8.94 6.15
N GLU A 263 13.35 -9.80 5.17
CA GLU A 263 14.57 -9.88 4.38
C GLU A 263 14.65 -8.78 3.32
N ALA A 264 13.48 -8.34 2.81
CA ALA A 264 13.41 -7.29 1.80
C ALA A 264 13.38 -5.91 2.43
N VAL A 265 12.59 -5.72 3.50
CA VAL A 265 12.40 -4.39 4.13
C VAL A 265 12.65 -4.46 5.63
N GLY A 266 13.55 -3.62 6.12
CA GLY A 266 13.78 -3.31 7.53
C GLY A 266 13.14 -1.99 7.91
N VAL A 267 12.50 -1.93 9.08
CA VAL A 267 11.82 -0.72 9.59
C VAL A 267 12.40 -0.33 10.94
N GLU A 268 12.82 0.91 11.04
CA GLU A 268 13.27 1.54 12.28
C GLU A 268 12.43 2.78 12.59
N VAL A 269 12.28 3.11 13.88
CA VAL A 269 11.57 4.31 14.33
C VAL A 269 12.43 5.03 15.36
N ARG A 270 12.58 6.33 15.20
CA ARG A 270 13.30 7.23 16.12
C ARG A 270 12.42 8.41 16.53
N GLY A 271 12.75 9.01 17.67
CA GLY A 271 12.03 10.16 18.21
C GLY A 271 10.88 9.75 19.15
N ASP A 272 9.71 10.37 19.00
CA ASP A 272 8.53 10.02 19.79
C ASP A 272 7.95 8.67 19.33
N THR A 273 8.19 7.65 20.14
CA THR A 273 7.73 6.28 19.84
C THR A 273 6.32 5.97 20.35
N THR A 274 5.61 6.94 20.95
CA THR A 274 4.29 6.72 21.57
C THR A 274 3.29 6.16 20.56
N GLY A 275 3.20 6.73 19.37
CA GLY A 275 2.35 6.26 18.27
C GLY A 275 2.88 5.02 17.53
N TRP A 276 4.09 4.54 17.85
CA TRP A 276 4.83 3.51 17.12
C TRP A 276 5.14 2.25 17.94
N ALA A 277 4.60 2.14 19.16
CA ALA A 277 4.83 0.99 20.04
C ALA A 277 4.47 -0.38 19.40
N TRP A 278 3.69 -0.39 18.35
CA TRP A 278 3.30 -1.57 17.59
C TRP A 278 4.42 -2.15 16.71
N VAL A 279 5.40 -1.32 16.29
CA VAL A 279 6.52 -1.72 15.43
C VAL A 279 7.35 -2.84 16.06
N LYS A 280 7.46 -2.88 17.39
CA LYS A 280 8.14 -3.96 18.12
C LYS A 280 7.59 -5.38 17.84
N TRP A 281 6.36 -5.49 17.36
CA TRP A 281 5.74 -6.77 17.01
C TRP A 281 6.10 -7.23 15.59
N LEU A 282 6.55 -6.30 14.73
CA LEU A 282 6.91 -6.61 13.36
C LEU A 282 8.16 -7.47 13.28
N PRO A 283 8.18 -8.51 12.43
CA PRO A 283 9.41 -9.21 12.09
C PRO A 283 10.49 -8.29 11.52
N HIS A 284 10.10 -7.25 10.77
CA HIS A 284 10.92 -6.26 10.08
C HIS A 284 11.77 -5.36 11.02
N ALA A 285 11.36 -5.22 12.26
CA ALA A 285 12.08 -4.42 13.25
C ALA A 285 13.12 -5.22 14.07
N ARG A 286 13.23 -6.54 13.86
CA ARG A 286 14.14 -7.37 14.65
C ARG A 286 15.60 -7.28 14.22
N ALA A 287 15.83 -7.20 12.90
CA ALA A 287 17.16 -7.09 12.32
C ALA A 287 17.09 -6.20 11.07
N PRO A 288 16.73 -4.91 11.20
CA PRO A 288 16.51 -4.04 10.07
C PRO A 288 17.75 -3.86 9.19
N HIS A 289 18.97 -3.95 9.79
CA HIS A 289 20.22 -3.85 9.07
C HIS A 289 20.54 -5.05 8.14
N ALA A 290 19.80 -6.15 8.29
CA ALA A 290 19.99 -7.34 7.45
C ALA A 290 19.06 -7.33 6.21
N ALA A 291 18.13 -6.39 6.13
CA ALA A 291 17.21 -6.26 5.01
C ALA A 291 17.88 -5.58 3.81
N ALA A 292 17.38 -5.88 2.61
CA ALA A 292 17.85 -5.27 1.38
C ALA A 292 17.56 -3.75 1.35
N TYR A 293 16.40 -3.35 1.87
CA TYR A 293 15.98 -1.95 1.97
C TYR A 293 15.74 -1.58 3.44
N ARG A 294 16.21 -0.40 3.82
CA ARG A 294 16.06 0.13 5.18
C ARG A 294 15.26 1.41 5.17
N VAL A 295 14.15 1.42 5.88
CA VAL A 295 13.26 2.58 6.03
C VAL A 295 13.31 3.05 7.48
N LEU A 296 13.69 4.31 7.68
CA LEU A 296 13.71 4.97 8.97
C LEU A 296 12.56 5.96 9.08
N VAL A 297 11.73 5.81 10.11
CA VAL A 297 10.70 6.79 10.47
C VAL A 297 11.21 7.65 11.63
N VAL A 298 11.13 8.96 11.46
CA VAL A 298 11.54 9.95 12.45
C VAL A 298 10.33 10.78 12.85
N ASP A 299 9.85 10.63 14.08
CA ASP A 299 8.67 11.33 14.60
C ASP A 299 9.05 12.27 15.74
N GLY A 300 8.66 13.53 15.63
CA GLY A 300 8.79 14.52 16.71
C GLY A 300 10.21 14.86 17.14
N VAL A 301 11.24 14.66 16.30
CA VAL A 301 12.62 14.98 16.65
C VAL A 301 12.85 16.49 16.59
N THR A 302 13.25 17.06 17.72
CA THR A 302 13.83 18.39 17.79
C THR A 302 15.22 18.38 17.13
N THR A 303 15.63 19.50 16.57
CA THR A 303 16.78 19.79 15.71
C THR A 303 18.16 19.21 16.10
N THR A 304 18.33 18.68 17.30
CA THR A 304 19.57 18.07 17.77
C THR A 304 19.55 16.56 17.57
N GLY A 305 20.39 16.04 16.67
CA GLY A 305 20.54 14.60 16.40
C GLY A 305 19.91 14.08 15.11
N THR A 306 19.36 14.96 14.28
CA THR A 306 18.86 14.62 12.94
C THR A 306 19.94 14.56 11.88
N GLU A 307 21.09 15.18 12.13
CA GLU A 307 22.22 15.25 11.20
C GLU A 307 22.81 13.85 10.92
N ASP A 308 22.83 12.97 11.93
CA ASP A 308 23.34 11.60 11.81
C ASP A 308 22.54 10.72 10.81
N PHE A 309 21.30 11.09 10.50
CA PHE A 309 20.43 10.32 9.58
C PHE A 309 20.38 10.89 8.16
N LEU A 310 20.84 12.13 7.99
CA LEU A 310 20.78 12.81 6.69
C LEU A 310 21.79 12.24 5.70
N ASP A 311 22.92 11.73 6.21
CA ASP A 311 24.05 11.28 5.42
C ASP A 311 24.33 9.76 5.61
N ASP A 312 23.37 8.98 6.14
CA ASP A 312 23.49 7.52 6.27
C ASP A 312 23.11 6.83 4.95
N ASP A 313 24.10 6.61 4.09
CA ASP A 313 23.94 5.90 2.80
C ASP A 313 23.37 4.48 2.93
N SER A 314 23.33 3.91 4.13
CA SER A 314 22.74 2.60 4.38
C SER A 314 21.20 2.64 4.49
N LEU A 315 20.61 3.84 4.58
CA LEU A 315 19.17 4.03 4.60
C LEU A 315 18.63 4.24 3.18
N THR A 316 17.63 3.47 2.81
CA THR A 316 16.97 3.63 1.51
C THR A 316 16.04 4.84 1.50
N CYS A 317 15.31 5.06 2.59
CA CYS A 317 14.41 6.19 2.73
C CYS A 317 14.27 6.60 4.19
N VAL A 318 14.38 7.90 4.46
CA VAL A 318 14.07 8.52 5.75
C VAL A 318 12.73 9.24 5.66
N ILE A 319 11.77 8.87 6.49
CA ILE A 319 10.42 9.44 6.52
C ILE A 319 10.23 10.25 7.78
N GLU A 320 10.16 11.57 7.64
CA GLU A 320 9.83 12.47 8.75
C GLU A 320 8.33 12.58 8.94
N VAL A 321 7.88 12.44 10.19
CA VAL A 321 6.53 12.78 10.63
C VAL A 321 6.56 14.11 11.36
N GLY A 322 5.99 15.14 10.76
CA GLY A 322 6.11 16.51 11.26
C GLY A 322 4.78 17.25 11.43
N THR A 323 4.81 18.28 12.24
CA THR A 323 3.68 19.20 12.41
C THR A 323 3.64 20.32 11.35
N GLY A 324 4.66 20.40 10.50
CA GLY A 324 4.83 21.43 9.49
C GLY A 324 5.86 22.49 9.86
N ALA A 325 6.46 22.42 11.05
CA ALA A 325 7.59 23.26 11.42
C ALA A 325 8.81 22.99 10.53
N PRO A 326 9.67 23.98 10.26
CA PRO A 326 10.89 23.77 9.49
C PRO A 326 11.88 22.91 10.30
N THR A 327 12.27 21.78 9.72
CA THR A 327 13.32 20.89 10.22
C THR A 327 14.36 20.68 9.14
N ALA A 328 15.56 20.20 9.49
CA ALA A 328 16.59 19.85 8.51
C ALA A 328 16.11 18.77 7.55
N LEU A 329 15.42 17.72 8.07
CA LEU A 329 14.82 16.64 7.26
C LEU A 329 13.77 17.18 6.27
N ARG A 330 12.89 18.08 6.73
CA ARG A 330 11.88 18.69 5.85
C ARG A 330 12.51 19.56 4.76
N THR A 331 13.56 20.29 5.08
CA THR A 331 14.31 21.08 4.10
C THR A 331 14.93 20.15 3.07
N ARG A 332 15.63 19.10 3.51
CA ARG A 332 16.22 18.09 2.62
C ARG A 332 15.17 17.40 1.75
N ALA A 333 14.03 17.02 2.34
CA ALA A 333 12.92 16.42 1.58
C ALA A 333 12.32 17.37 0.53
N ARG A 334 12.36 18.68 0.75
CA ARG A 334 11.91 19.66 -0.24
C ARG A 334 12.92 19.84 -1.38
N ASP A 335 14.19 19.82 -1.05
CA ASP A 335 15.27 20.15 -1.99
C ASP A 335 15.69 18.93 -2.82
N GLU A 336 15.68 17.72 -2.24
CA GLU A 336 16.23 16.50 -2.83
C GLU A 336 15.29 15.27 -2.70
N GLY A 337 14.08 15.47 -2.22
CA GLY A 337 13.15 14.39 -1.93
C GLY A 337 11.70 14.74 -2.26
N LEU A 338 10.78 14.40 -1.35
CA LEU A 338 9.37 14.72 -1.48
C LEU A 338 8.79 15.23 -0.16
N ALA A 339 8.15 16.38 -0.20
CA ALA A 339 7.41 16.94 0.93
C ALA A 339 5.89 16.85 0.70
N LEU A 340 5.20 16.21 1.65
CA LEU A 340 3.76 16.01 1.63
C LEU A 340 3.08 16.75 2.78
N THR A 341 1.84 17.14 2.58
CA THR A 341 0.95 17.59 3.66
C THR A 341 -0.29 16.69 3.67
N ALA A 342 -0.51 15.99 4.80
CA ALA A 342 -1.66 15.13 5.02
C ALA A 342 -2.65 15.80 5.98
N ALA A 343 -3.81 16.17 5.46
CA ALA A 343 -4.95 16.72 6.17
C ALA A 343 -6.23 16.11 5.56
N ASP A 344 -7.27 16.90 5.29
CA ASP A 344 -8.44 16.44 4.51
C ASP A 344 -8.06 16.09 3.07
N ARG A 345 -6.99 16.69 2.56
CA ARG A 345 -6.39 16.40 1.25
C ARG A 345 -4.92 16.11 1.41
N LEU A 346 -4.41 15.25 0.53
CA LEU A 346 -3.00 14.95 0.39
C LEU A 346 -2.39 15.89 -0.65
N ILE A 347 -1.50 16.76 -0.20
CA ILE A 347 -0.86 17.76 -1.06
C ILE A 347 0.63 17.45 -1.18
N ALA A 348 1.13 17.31 -2.38
CA ALA A 348 2.55 17.28 -2.68
C ALA A 348 3.08 18.71 -2.90
N HIS A 349 4.30 18.96 -2.40
CA HIS A 349 5.01 20.21 -2.62
C HIS A 349 6.14 19.92 -3.61
N THR A 350 5.99 20.37 -4.84
CA THR A 350 6.93 20.18 -5.94
C THR A 350 7.50 21.54 -6.37
N ASP A 351 8.52 21.54 -7.21
CA ASP A 351 9.09 22.76 -7.80
C ASP A 351 8.05 23.56 -8.62
N ASN A 352 7.04 22.86 -9.17
CA ASN A 352 5.93 23.47 -9.91
C ASN A 352 4.83 24.02 -9.00
N GLY A 353 4.98 23.91 -7.69
CA GLY A 353 4.02 24.39 -6.70
C GLY A 353 3.37 23.28 -5.88
N ARG A 354 2.09 23.45 -5.59
CA ARG A 354 1.31 22.52 -4.76
C ARG A 354 0.40 21.68 -5.66
N GLU A 355 0.55 20.37 -5.56
CA GLU A 355 -0.26 19.42 -6.30
C GLU A 355 -1.19 18.65 -5.36
N ASP A 356 -2.49 18.65 -5.67
CA ASP A 356 -3.49 17.90 -4.94
C ASP A 356 -3.54 16.46 -5.45
N LEU A 357 -3.04 15.53 -4.65
CA LEU A 357 -2.99 14.10 -4.98
C LEU A 357 -4.29 13.36 -4.65
N GLY A 358 -5.17 13.94 -3.84
CA GLY A 358 -6.43 13.30 -3.46
C GLY A 358 -6.65 13.21 -1.95
N VAL A 359 -7.25 12.13 -1.50
CA VAL A 359 -7.57 11.87 -0.09
C VAL A 359 -6.49 10.96 0.50
N PRO A 360 -5.82 11.35 1.60
CA PRO A 360 -4.79 10.55 2.23
C PRO A 360 -5.36 9.25 2.83
N ASP A 361 -4.58 8.18 2.77
CA ASP A 361 -4.86 7.00 3.57
C ASP A 361 -4.54 7.27 5.04
N ALA A 362 -5.28 6.63 5.93
CA ALA A 362 -5.07 6.76 7.36
C ALA A 362 -5.07 5.40 8.05
N MET A 363 -4.16 5.22 9.01
CA MET A 363 -4.13 4.05 9.87
C MET A 363 -3.90 4.44 11.32
N SER A 364 -4.86 4.13 12.18
CA SER A 364 -4.72 4.37 13.62
C SER A 364 -3.65 3.44 14.23
N PRO A 365 -3.01 3.84 15.35
CA PRO A 365 -2.05 2.98 16.06
C PRO A 365 -2.63 1.60 16.44
N ARG A 366 -3.94 1.56 16.72
CA ARG A 366 -4.65 0.31 17.07
C ARG A 366 -4.77 -0.63 15.87
N ALA A 367 -5.13 -0.12 14.70
CA ALA A 367 -5.22 -0.89 13.46
C ALA A 367 -3.83 -1.43 13.05
N ALA A 368 -2.80 -0.59 13.12
CA ALA A 368 -1.42 -0.98 12.87
C ALA A 368 -0.94 -2.09 13.84
N ALA A 369 -1.32 -1.99 15.13
CA ALA A 369 -1.01 -3.02 16.11
C ALA A 369 -1.72 -4.36 15.82
N THR A 370 -2.92 -4.33 15.25
CA THR A 370 -3.63 -5.55 14.85
C THR A 370 -2.88 -6.26 13.72
N LEU A 371 -2.50 -5.53 12.67
CA LEU A 371 -1.69 -6.06 11.57
C LEU A 371 -0.35 -6.61 12.07
N ALA A 372 0.38 -5.83 12.88
CA ALA A 372 1.68 -6.23 13.40
C ALA A 372 1.63 -7.49 14.26
N ARG A 373 0.58 -7.67 15.06
CA ARG A 373 0.38 -8.89 15.85
C ARG A 373 0.00 -10.08 14.96
N ALA A 374 -0.78 -9.88 13.91
CA ALA A 374 -1.12 -10.93 12.97
C ALA A 374 0.14 -11.45 12.25
N THR A 375 1.03 -10.55 11.82
CA THR A 375 2.27 -10.91 11.11
C THR A 375 3.40 -11.38 12.04
N ALA A 376 3.31 -11.12 13.35
CA ALA A 376 4.39 -11.38 14.32
C ALA A 376 4.86 -12.84 14.38
N SER A 377 4.00 -13.80 14.07
CA SER A 377 4.30 -15.24 14.06
C SER A 377 4.76 -15.77 12.70
N CYS A 378 4.64 -14.96 11.64
CA CYS A 378 5.00 -15.36 10.28
C CYS A 378 6.52 -15.41 10.11
N ARG A 379 7.01 -16.40 9.37
CA ARG A 379 8.43 -16.63 9.05
C ARG A 379 8.55 -17.21 7.65
N ARG A 380 9.56 -16.78 6.89
CA ARG A 380 9.97 -17.50 5.67
C ARG A 380 10.95 -18.60 6.00
N PRO A 381 10.75 -19.85 5.51
CA PRO A 381 11.72 -20.89 5.64
C PRO A 381 13.02 -20.51 4.92
N GLY A 382 14.15 -20.66 5.58
CA GLY A 382 15.48 -20.47 4.96
C GLY A 382 16.14 -19.11 5.20
N HIS A 383 15.42 -18.06 5.56
CA HIS A 383 16.02 -16.72 5.78
C HIS A 383 16.52 -16.48 7.22
N GLY A 384 16.48 -17.48 8.08
CA GLY A 384 17.06 -17.43 9.43
C GLY A 384 18.33 -18.25 9.64
N ARG A 385 18.78 -18.99 8.62
CA ARG A 385 19.90 -19.94 8.78
C ARG A 385 21.28 -19.40 8.40
N GLY A 386 21.37 -18.19 7.83
CA GLY A 386 22.68 -17.55 7.54
C GLY A 386 23.15 -16.56 8.61
N ALA A 387 22.23 -15.93 9.35
CA ALA A 387 22.58 -15.27 10.60
C ALA A 387 22.67 -16.37 11.66
N VAL A 388 23.83 -16.56 12.29
CA VAL A 388 23.97 -17.40 13.47
C VAL A 388 22.72 -17.21 14.30
N ALA A 389 21.93 -18.29 14.46
CA ALA A 389 20.68 -18.24 15.16
C ALA A 389 20.95 -17.73 16.59
N ASN A 390 20.52 -16.50 16.87
CA ASN A 390 20.72 -15.86 18.16
C ASN A 390 19.58 -16.20 19.12
N ASP A 391 18.69 -17.11 18.71
CA ASP A 391 17.62 -17.57 19.56
C ASP A 391 18.10 -18.67 20.50
N LEU A 392 17.50 -18.72 21.66
CA LEU A 392 17.86 -19.66 22.72
C LEU A 392 17.85 -21.13 22.26
N PRO A 393 16.85 -21.61 21.48
CA PRO A 393 16.85 -22.97 20.98
C PRO A 393 18.12 -23.33 20.18
N ALA A 394 18.56 -22.47 19.29
CA ALA A 394 19.76 -22.70 18.50
C ALA A 394 21.02 -22.66 19.34
N LEU A 395 21.12 -21.74 20.31
CA LEU A 395 22.23 -21.65 21.24
C LEU A 395 22.33 -22.87 22.16
N LEU A 396 21.20 -23.55 22.41
CA LEU A 396 21.13 -24.79 23.18
C LEU A 396 21.23 -26.03 22.31
N GLY A 397 21.46 -25.92 21.00
CA GLY A 397 21.50 -27.04 20.07
C GLY A 397 20.15 -27.75 19.85
N LEU A 398 19.06 -27.06 20.11
CA LEU A 398 17.68 -27.56 20.02
C LEU A 398 16.97 -27.13 18.71
N ASP A 399 17.72 -26.78 17.69
CA ASP A 399 17.25 -26.24 16.40
C ASP A 399 17.01 -27.33 15.34
N GLY A 400 16.95 -28.59 15.73
CA GLY A 400 16.64 -29.70 14.84
C GLY A 400 15.28 -29.59 14.14
N PRO A 401 15.02 -30.43 13.11
CA PRO A 401 13.78 -30.35 12.30
C PRO A 401 12.51 -30.52 13.13
N ASP A 402 12.58 -31.13 14.28
CA ASP A 402 11.47 -31.34 15.22
C ASP A 402 11.38 -30.21 16.27
N GLY A 403 12.30 -29.23 16.23
CA GLY A 403 12.38 -28.12 17.18
C GLY A 403 12.41 -28.61 18.65
N LEU A 404 11.85 -27.77 19.54
CA LEU A 404 11.69 -28.12 20.96
C LEU A 404 10.78 -29.33 21.21
N GLY A 405 10.02 -29.79 20.20
CA GLY A 405 9.11 -30.94 20.29
C GLY A 405 9.82 -32.30 20.29
N GLY A 406 11.01 -32.36 19.67
CA GLY A 406 11.83 -33.58 19.57
C GLY A 406 12.85 -33.75 20.70
N ALA A 407 13.16 -32.70 21.44
CA ALA A 407 14.13 -32.79 22.54
C ALA A 407 13.52 -33.50 23.74
N HIS A 408 14.01 -34.72 24.01
CA HIS A 408 13.64 -35.41 25.20
C HIS A 408 14.38 -34.84 26.42
N PRO A 409 13.69 -34.45 27.51
CA PRO A 409 14.32 -33.92 28.72
C PRO A 409 15.49 -34.78 29.26
N PRO A 410 15.48 -36.13 29.16
CA PRO A 410 16.59 -36.96 29.59
C PRO A 410 17.89 -36.74 28.82
N GLU A 411 17.83 -36.28 27.57
CA GLU A 411 19.06 -36.03 26.78
C GLU A 411 19.72 -34.72 27.19
N LEU A 412 18.94 -33.70 27.52
CA LEU A 412 19.45 -32.45 28.09
C LEU A 412 20.11 -32.64 29.45
N TRP A 413 19.70 -33.66 30.21
CA TRP A 413 20.26 -33.98 31.53
C TRP A 413 21.51 -34.85 31.47
N ARG A 414 21.91 -35.37 30.30
CA ARG A 414 23.15 -36.11 30.09
C ARG A 414 24.37 -35.21 29.91
N THR A 415 24.18 -33.87 29.99
CA THR A 415 25.30 -32.92 29.93
C THR A 415 26.36 -33.25 30.96
N PRO A 416 27.64 -33.31 30.57
CA PRO A 416 28.75 -33.62 31.48
C PRO A 416 28.70 -32.70 32.71
N PRO A 417 29.10 -33.17 33.88
CA PRO A 417 29.07 -32.36 35.11
C PRO A 417 29.79 -31.02 34.97
N ALA A 418 30.84 -30.98 34.14
CA ALA A 418 31.62 -29.76 33.86
C ALA A 418 30.84 -28.69 33.08
N GLU A 419 29.75 -29.03 32.41
CA GLU A 419 28.96 -28.11 31.56
C GLU A 419 27.55 -27.82 32.12
N ARG A 420 27.17 -28.50 33.20
CA ARG A 420 25.79 -28.46 33.72
C ARG A 420 25.30 -27.09 34.15
N LEU A 421 26.19 -26.18 34.53
CA LEU A 421 25.88 -24.83 34.99
C LEU A 421 26.37 -23.76 34.00
N THR A 422 26.73 -24.16 32.78
CA THR A 422 27.12 -23.24 31.70
C THR A 422 25.90 -22.93 30.82
N VAL A 423 25.53 -21.67 30.75
CA VAL A 423 24.30 -21.19 30.07
C VAL A 423 24.67 -20.17 29.00
N PRO A 424 24.30 -20.38 27.73
CA PRO A 424 24.46 -19.36 26.71
C PRO A 424 23.45 -18.24 26.94
N VAL A 425 23.93 -16.99 26.99
CA VAL A 425 23.11 -15.80 27.22
C VAL A 425 23.03 -14.90 26.00
N GLY A 426 23.80 -15.15 24.96
CA GLY A 426 23.84 -14.37 23.76
C GLY A 426 25.02 -14.73 22.86
N VAL A 427 25.30 -13.89 21.89
CA VAL A 427 26.45 -14.02 20.99
C VAL A 427 27.21 -12.70 20.89
N THR A 428 28.53 -12.77 20.81
CA THR A 428 29.35 -11.61 20.42
C THR A 428 29.46 -11.57 18.91
N ARG A 429 29.37 -10.39 18.32
CA ARG A 429 29.76 -10.15 16.93
C ARG A 429 31.12 -9.43 16.94
N GLY A 430 32.19 -10.14 16.60
CA GLY A 430 33.44 -9.47 16.25
C GLY A 430 33.31 -8.78 14.89
N ALA A 431 34.03 -7.69 14.67
CA ALA A 431 34.07 -7.00 13.38
C ALA A 431 34.52 -7.98 12.27
N GLY A 432 33.57 -8.52 11.51
CA GLY A 432 33.82 -9.44 10.39
C GLY A 432 34.11 -10.90 10.73
N GLY A 433 33.98 -11.34 12.01
CA GLY A 433 34.17 -12.70 12.42
C GLY A 433 32.87 -13.48 12.66
N PRO A 434 32.94 -14.82 12.79
CA PRO A 434 31.79 -15.64 13.14
C PRO A 434 31.28 -15.23 14.53
N ALA A 435 29.95 -15.26 14.71
CA ALA A 435 29.35 -15.01 16.01
C ALA A 435 29.73 -16.14 16.99
N VAL A 436 30.23 -15.75 18.16
CA VAL A 436 30.65 -16.71 19.21
C VAL A 436 29.65 -16.62 20.36
N PRO A 437 29.11 -17.77 20.84
CA PRO A 437 28.22 -17.78 21.99
C PRO A 437 28.91 -17.19 23.23
N VAL A 438 28.22 -16.29 23.93
CA VAL A 438 28.60 -15.83 25.26
C VAL A 438 27.91 -16.72 26.26
N THR A 439 28.69 -17.42 27.07
CA THR A 439 28.20 -18.32 28.09
C THR A 439 28.45 -17.76 29.48
N LEU A 440 27.52 -18.01 30.39
CA LEU A 440 27.71 -17.82 31.82
C LEU A 440 27.97 -19.17 32.45
N ASP A 441 29.08 -19.31 33.15
CA ASP A 441 29.42 -20.48 33.93
C ASP A 441 29.15 -20.18 35.41
N LEU A 442 28.04 -20.74 35.91
CA LEU A 442 27.55 -20.50 37.28
C LEU A 442 28.18 -21.41 38.33
N ARG A 443 29.18 -22.23 37.95
CA ARG A 443 29.94 -23.03 38.95
C ARG A 443 30.71 -22.13 39.89
N GLU A 444 31.02 -22.67 41.07
CA GLU A 444 31.87 -21.95 42.02
C GLU A 444 33.26 -21.66 41.46
N SER A 445 33.86 -20.57 41.90
CA SER A 445 35.20 -20.17 41.44
C SER A 445 36.28 -21.23 41.75
N ALA A 446 36.07 -22.03 42.78
CA ALA A 446 36.91 -23.15 43.11
C ALA A 446 36.89 -24.29 42.07
N GLU A 447 35.83 -24.37 41.28
CA GLU A 447 35.63 -25.31 40.17
C GLU A 447 35.94 -24.69 38.80
N GLY A 448 36.48 -23.47 38.76
CA GLY A 448 36.86 -22.75 37.55
C GLY A 448 35.73 -21.97 36.90
N GLY A 449 34.56 -21.81 37.56
CA GLY A 449 33.43 -21.05 37.08
C GLY A 449 33.46 -19.56 37.50
N MET A 450 32.48 -18.80 37.08
CA MET A 450 32.30 -17.38 37.45
C MET A 450 31.65 -17.17 38.81
N GLY A 451 31.10 -18.21 39.40
CA GLY A 451 30.34 -18.19 40.64
C GLY A 451 28.82 -18.07 40.40
N PRO A 452 28.03 -18.46 41.42
CA PRO A 452 26.56 -18.49 41.32
C PRO A 452 25.91 -17.11 41.47
N HIS A 453 26.69 -16.07 41.70
CA HIS A 453 26.19 -14.70 41.92
C HIS A 453 26.53 -13.80 40.75
N GLY A 454 25.55 -13.12 40.22
CA GLY A 454 25.70 -12.15 39.13
C GLY A 454 24.83 -10.93 39.29
N LEU A 455 25.30 -9.80 38.80
CA LEU A 455 24.54 -8.55 38.75
C LEU A 455 24.22 -8.21 37.27
N CYS A 456 22.94 -8.14 36.92
CA CYS A 456 22.50 -7.72 35.60
C CYS A 456 21.96 -6.28 35.66
N ILE A 457 22.66 -5.38 34.97
CA ILE A 457 22.27 -3.96 34.89
C ILE A 457 21.81 -3.67 33.45
N GLY A 458 20.67 -3.00 33.32
CA GLY A 458 20.17 -2.62 32.01
C GLY A 458 18.99 -1.66 32.11
N ALA A 459 18.84 -0.79 31.11
CA ALA A 459 17.69 0.10 31.00
C ALA A 459 16.37 -0.67 30.79
N THR A 460 15.23 0.00 30.96
CA THR A 460 13.93 -0.57 30.66
C THR A 460 13.87 -0.88 29.16
N GLY A 461 13.51 -2.12 28.80
CA GLY A 461 13.51 -2.58 27.40
C GLY A 461 14.80 -3.23 26.89
N SER A 462 15.89 -3.25 27.68
CA SER A 462 17.16 -3.88 27.31
C SER A 462 17.15 -5.43 27.25
N GLY A 463 16.00 -6.08 27.44
CA GLY A 463 15.88 -7.56 27.41
C GLY A 463 16.27 -8.25 28.71
N LYS A 464 16.61 -7.55 29.79
CA LYS A 464 17.03 -8.16 31.07
C LYS A 464 16.03 -9.16 31.67
N PHE A 465 14.72 -9.00 31.37
CA PHE A 465 13.69 -9.96 31.79
C PHE A 465 13.71 -11.24 30.96
N GLN A 466 14.09 -11.16 29.68
CA GLN A 466 14.24 -12.32 28.82
C GLN A 466 15.43 -13.19 29.26
N SER A 467 16.51 -12.57 29.72
CA SER A 467 17.67 -13.28 30.29
C SER A 467 17.29 -14.08 31.55
N ARG A 468 16.32 -13.63 32.32
CA ARG A 468 15.79 -14.38 33.47
C ARG A 468 15.07 -15.66 33.07
N GLU A 469 14.27 -15.61 31.99
CA GLU A 469 13.56 -16.78 31.47
C GLU A 469 14.54 -17.84 30.93
N VAL A 470 15.61 -17.38 30.26
CA VAL A 470 16.69 -18.24 29.77
C VAL A 470 17.33 -19.03 30.91
N LEU A 471 17.70 -18.35 31.97
CA LEU A 471 18.33 -18.97 33.14
C LEU A 471 17.38 -19.94 33.89
N HIS A 472 16.10 -19.64 33.91
CA HIS A 472 15.07 -20.52 34.49
C HIS A 472 14.85 -21.81 33.69
N CYS A 473 14.91 -21.71 32.34
CA CYS A 473 14.80 -22.91 31.48
C CYS A 473 15.97 -23.88 31.62
N CYS A 474 17.13 -23.38 32.02
CA CYS A 474 18.33 -24.20 32.22
C CYS A 474 18.41 -24.83 33.62
N GLY A 475 17.36 -24.75 34.43
CA GLY A 475 17.29 -25.39 35.76
C GLY A 475 18.08 -24.66 36.86
N ALA A 476 18.62 -23.48 36.57
CA ALA A 476 19.26 -22.62 37.55
C ALA A 476 18.21 -21.66 38.15
N VAL A 477 17.99 -21.73 39.46
CA VAL A 477 17.16 -20.73 40.17
C VAL A 477 18.04 -19.54 40.45
N VAL A 478 17.93 -18.51 39.60
CA VAL A 478 18.68 -17.25 39.77
C VAL A 478 17.74 -16.15 40.21
N PHE A 479 18.05 -15.53 41.35
CA PHE A 479 17.38 -14.34 41.80
C PHE A 479 18.06 -13.12 41.21
N PHE A 480 17.33 -12.34 40.36
CA PHE A 480 17.82 -11.06 39.86
C PHE A 480 17.35 -9.90 40.75
N LEU A 481 18.30 -9.11 41.19
CA LEU A 481 18.01 -7.79 41.73
C LEU A 481 17.76 -6.84 40.55
N THR A 482 16.52 -6.46 40.29
CA THR A 482 16.20 -5.49 39.26
C THR A 482 16.39 -4.07 39.83
N VAL A 483 17.45 -3.39 39.42
CA VAL A 483 17.61 -1.94 39.67
C VAL A 483 16.75 -1.25 38.63
N LEU A 484 15.63 -0.69 39.05
CA LEU A 484 14.78 0.17 38.23
C LEU A 484 15.48 1.52 38.08
N ASP A 485 15.87 1.83 36.84
CA ASP A 485 16.28 3.14 36.36
C ASP A 485 17.44 3.85 37.13
N PRO A 486 18.66 3.92 36.57
CA PRO A 486 19.77 4.68 37.19
C PRO A 486 19.46 6.15 37.41
N ALA A 487 18.55 6.74 36.65
CA ALA A 487 18.17 8.16 36.82
C ALA A 487 17.32 8.40 38.09
N LYS A 488 16.71 7.40 38.67
CA LYS A 488 15.96 7.49 39.93
C LYS A 488 16.81 7.24 41.17
N LEU A 489 18.07 6.83 41.00
CA LEU A 489 19.02 6.62 42.09
C LEU A 489 19.74 7.92 42.52
N ILE A 490 19.62 9.01 41.78
CA ILE A 490 20.31 10.27 42.06
C ILE A 490 19.66 11.07 43.23
N GLY A 491 18.51 10.62 43.73
CA GLY A 491 17.77 11.30 44.83
C GLY A 491 17.92 10.71 46.24
N TYR A 492 18.69 9.62 46.40
CA TYR A 492 18.86 8.96 47.71
C TYR A 492 20.33 8.99 48.14
N ASP A 493 20.60 9.71 49.21
CA ASP A 493 21.91 9.95 49.79
C ASP A 493 22.55 8.72 50.48
N ARG A 494 22.00 7.53 50.28
CA ARG A 494 22.59 6.24 50.71
C ARG A 494 22.22 5.13 49.76
N PRO A 495 23.18 4.33 49.24
CA PRO A 495 22.89 3.13 48.47
C PRO A 495 22.29 2.07 49.39
N MET A 496 21.02 1.76 49.20
CA MET A 496 20.36 0.65 49.87
C MET A 496 20.68 -0.63 49.11
N LEU A 497 21.69 -1.35 49.58
CA LEU A 497 22.04 -2.68 49.14
C LEU A 497 21.03 -3.67 49.71
N ILE A 498 20.07 -4.16 48.93
CA ILE A 498 19.24 -5.30 49.31
C ILE A 498 19.95 -6.55 48.83
N LEU A 499 20.67 -7.22 49.71
CA LEU A 499 21.23 -8.51 49.52
C LEU A 499 20.11 -9.57 49.65
N GLY A 500 19.68 -10.12 48.49
CA GLY A 500 18.86 -11.34 48.44
C GLY A 500 19.80 -12.55 48.46
N SER A 501 19.77 -13.31 49.52
CA SER A 501 20.49 -14.59 49.61
C SER A 501 19.81 -15.68 48.78
N VAL A 502 20.59 -16.35 47.93
CA VAL A 502 20.15 -17.49 47.12
C VAL A 502 20.29 -18.76 47.96
N PHE A 503 19.16 -19.43 48.21
CA PHE A 503 19.17 -20.80 48.71
C PHE A 503 19.09 -21.77 47.52
N MET A 504 20.17 -22.46 47.20
CA MET A 504 20.13 -23.63 46.35
C MET A 504 19.59 -24.80 47.20
N ARG A 505 18.41 -25.33 46.87
CA ARG A 505 18.00 -26.65 47.27
C ARG A 505 18.45 -27.65 46.22
N PRO A 506 19.29 -28.65 46.54
CA PRO A 506 19.51 -29.72 45.61
C PRO A 506 18.22 -30.51 45.47
N LEU A 507 17.76 -30.69 44.26
CA LEU A 507 16.71 -31.65 43.95
C LEU A 507 17.27 -33.06 44.14
N THR A 508 17.09 -33.59 45.36
CA THR A 508 17.30 -35.04 45.61
C THR A 508 16.22 -35.78 44.84
N SER A 509 16.68 -36.70 44.02
CA SER A 509 15.91 -37.72 43.33
C SER A 509 14.93 -38.46 44.27
N ARG A 510 13.66 -38.47 43.92
CA ARG A 510 12.76 -39.62 44.10
C ARG A 510 12.05 -39.87 42.78
#